data_d1ed6fb0bcfaf9dc2a49a04b0042680d
#
_entry.id   d1ed6fb0bcfaf9dc2a49a04b0042680d
#
_cell.length_a   1.000
_cell.length_b   1.000
_cell.length_c   1.000
_cell.angle_alpha   90.00
_cell.angle_beta   90.00
_cell.angle_gamma   90.00
#
_symmetry.space_group_name_H-M   'P 1'
#
loop_
_entity.id
_entity.type
_entity.pdbx_description
1 polymer ?
#
loop_
_entity_poly.entity_id
_entity_poly.type
_entity_poly.pdbx_seq_one_letter_code
_entity_poly.pdbx_strand_id
1 'polypeptide(L)'
;VKYPGVEATKGVIEETLGLKINYWAMIDLKGFQQLINAVGGIRLDIGKRVPIGSLHGPKGVYDWIEPGKNVKLDGFHALWFARSREYSTDYERMLRQKCVMNAMLRQLKPETVLTKFQAIADAGEQIVATNLPAGEIGTMLDLAMKGKSQPMGSVSFTPPLIVPMNPDFAKIRRIVAEKIAASEQSAAPSASASPSGSATPGSSTTTKPKSTKNQTDNLDSVCKVSS
;
A
#
# COMPACT_ATOMS: atom_id res chain seq x y z
N VAL A 1 4.79 -9.70 27.44
CA VAL A 1 4.77 -9.16 26.06
C VAL A 1 4.21 -7.75 26.13
N LYS A 2 4.96 -6.75 25.65
CA LYS A 2 4.58 -5.32 25.75
C LYS A 2 3.35 -4.98 24.89
N TYR A 3 3.17 -5.67 23.76
CA TYR A 3 2.07 -5.45 22.82
C TYR A 3 1.43 -6.77 22.39
N PRO A 4 0.60 -7.42 23.23
CA PRO A 4 0.06 -8.74 22.95
C PRO A 4 -0.87 -8.76 21.71
N GLY A 5 -1.61 -7.68 21.46
CA GLY A 5 -2.46 -7.57 20.26
C GLY A 5 -1.66 -7.51 18.97
N VAL A 6 -0.47 -6.92 18.97
CA VAL A 6 0.42 -6.88 17.80
C VAL A 6 0.97 -8.28 17.52
N GLU A 7 1.39 -9.02 18.53
CA GLU A 7 1.90 -10.39 18.36
C GLU A 7 0.81 -11.34 17.84
N ALA A 8 -0.41 -11.23 18.35
CA ALA A 8 -1.54 -11.99 17.85
C ALA A 8 -1.83 -11.65 16.36
N THR A 9 -1.86 -10.38 16.02
CA THR A 9 -2.08 -9.92 14.63
C THR A 9 -0.97 -10.41 13.70
N LYS A 10 0.29 -10.32 14.16
CA LYS A 10 1.46 -10.84 13.43
C LYS A 10 1.32 -12.32 13.14
N GLY A 11 0.98 -13.15 14.14
CA GLY A 11 0.80 -14.58 13.97
C GLY A 11 -0.27 -14.92 12.93
N VAL A 12 -1.43 -14.24 12.98
CA VAL A 12 -2.50 -14.44 11.98
C VAL A 12 -2.04 -14.06 10.56
N ILE A 13 -1.30 -12.98 10.40
CA ILE A 13 -0.79 -12.56 9.08
C ILE A 13 0.26 -13.55 8.58
N GLU A 14 1.19 -13.99 9.42
CA GLU A 14 2.22 -14.97 9.08
C GLU A 14 1.60 -16.28 8.60
N GLU A 15 0.61 -16.79 9.34
CA GLU A 15 -0.09 -18.02 8.97
C GLU A 15 -0.89 -17.86 7.67
N THR A 16 -1.58 -16.74 7.51
CA THR A 16 -2.40 -16.46 6.32
C THR A 16 -1.55 -16.36 5.06
N LEU A 17 -0.45 -15.62 5.11
CA LEU A 17 0.38 -15.32 3.94
C LEU A 17 1.51 -16.34 3.72
N GLY A 18 1.85 -17.15 4.73
CA GLY A 18 3.00 -18.04 4.69
C GLY A 18 4.35 -17.33 4.72
N LEU A 19 4.39 -16.14 5.31
CA LEU A 19 5.60 -15.30 5.42
C LEU A 19 5.95 -15.07 6.86
N LYS A 20 7.25 -14.92 7.15
CA LYS A 20 7.71 -14.49 8.48
C LYS A 20 7.83 -12.98 8.54
N ILE A 21 7.25 -12.37 9.57
CA ILE A 21 7.33 -10.94 9.86
C ILE A 21 8.44 -10.71 10.88
N ASN A 22 9.55 -10.13 10.46
CA ASN A 22 10.69 -9.82 11.33
C ASN A 22 10.46 -8.52 12.11
N TYR A 23 9.96 -7.48 11.44
CA TYR A 23 9.76 -6.16 12.02
C TYR A 23 8.32 -5.70 11.82
N TRP A 24 7.83 -4.93 12.76
CA TRP A 24 6.54 -4.29 12.67
C TRP A 24 6.63 -2.83 13.15
N ALA A 25 5.74 -2.01 12.62
CA ALA A 25 5.53 -0.67 13.10
C ALA A 25 4.03 -0.42 13.23
N MET A 26 3.62 0.14 14.36
CA MET A 26 2.25 0.53 14.65
C MET A 26 2.18 2.04 14.77
N ILE A 27 1.22 2.64 14.09
CA ILE A 27 0.92 4.06 14.18
C ILE A 27 -0.58 4.22 14.40
N ASP A 28 -0.98 5.07 15.32
CA ASP A 28 -2.38 5.39 15.53
C ASP A 28 -2.87 6.46 14.52
N LEU A 29 -4.17 6.78 14.58
CA LEU A 29 -4.76 7.73 13.62
C LEU A 29 -4.22 9.15 13.79
N LYS A 30 -3.86 9.57 15.00
CA LYS A 30 -3.29 10.88 15.29
C LYS A 30 -1.87 10.96 14.76
N GLY A 31 -1.05 9.93 15.02
CA GLY A 31 0.32 9.82 14.52
C GLY A 31 0.38 9.77 13.01
N PHE A 32 -0.57 9.07 12.36
CA PHE A 32 -0.68 9.09 10.91
C PHE A 32 -0.90 10.52 10.38
N GLN A 33 -1.83 11.27 10.97
CA GLN A 33 -2.07 12.66 10.56
C GLN A 33 -0.83 13.53 10.78
N GLN A 34 -0.18 13.40 11.92
CA GLN A 34 1.02 14.17 12.27
C GLN A 34 2.17 13.84 11.32
N LEU A 35 2.38 12.57 10.98
CA LEU A 35 3.41 12.15 10.03
C LEU A 35 3.17 12.76 8.65
N ILE A 36 1.95 12.66 8.12
CA ILE A 36 1.60 13.25 6.82
C ILE A 36 1.80 14.79 6.84
N ASN A 37 1.39 15.48 7.90
CA ASN A 37 1.60 16.91 8.04
C ASN A 37 3.09 17.27 8.12
N ALA A 38 3.87 16.52 8.88
CA ALA A 38 5.29 16.75 9.09
C ALA A 38 6.13 16.63 7.80
N VAL A 39 5.66 15.81 6.84
CA VAL A 39 6.30 15.66 5.52
C VAL A 39 5.70 16.60 4.45
N GLY A 40 4.77 17.48 4.83
CA GLY A 40 4.18 18.47 3.95
C GLY A 40 2.95 18.02 3.17
N GLY A 41 2.33 16.91 3.56
CA GLY A 41 1.17 16.31 2.90
C GLY A 41 1.54 15.32 1.80
N ILE A 42 0.52 14.70 1.21
CA ILE A 42 0.65 13.83 0.04
C ILE A 42 -0.21 14.36 -1.11
N ARG A 43 0.13 13.97 -2.33
CA ARG A 43 -0.62 14.34 -3.54
C ARG A 43 -1.12 13.10 -4.26
N LEU A 44 -2.38 13.11 -4.67
CA LEU A 44 -2.97 12.01 -5.42
C LEU A 44 -4.15 12.51 -6.29
N ASP A 45 -4.55 11.67 -7.23
CA ASP A 45 -5.72 11.93 -8.06
C ASP A 45 -6.98 11.45 -7.35
N ILE A 46 -8.04 12.25 -7.36
CA ILE A 46 -9.32 11.97 -6.73
C ILE A 46 -10.39 11.92 -7.82
N GLY A 47 -10.94 10.73 -8.08
CA GLY A 47 -11.94 10.52 -9.13
C GLY A 47 -13.36 10.90 -8.74
N LYS A 48 -13.69 10.71 -7.46
CA LYS A 48 -15.01 11.03 -6.88
C LYS A 48 -14.82 11.76 -5.57
N ARG A 49 -15.75 12.69 -5.26
CA ARG A 49 -15.74 13.35 -3.96
C ARG A 49 -15.90 12.35 -2.82
N VAL A 50 -15.22 12.57 -1.72
CA VAL A 50 -15.21 11.70 -0.54
C VAL A 50 -15.69 12.48 0.67
N PRO A 51 -16.73 11.99 1.39
CA PRO A 51 -17.30 12.71 2.52
C PRO A 51 -16.38 12.69 3.73
N ILE A 52 -16.38 13.79 4.45
CA ILE A 52 -15.74 13.96 5.76
C ILE A 52 -16.85 13.96 6.82
N GLY A 53 -16.72 13.08 7.79
CA GLY A 53 -17.77 12.80 8.76
C GLY A 53 -18.46 11.47 8.49
N SER A 54 -19.52 11.18 9.24
CA SER A 54 -20.33 9.97 9.08
C SER A 54 -21.81 10.32 9.31
N LEU A 55 -22.69 9.75 8.51
CA LEU A 55 -24.15 9.93 8.65
C LEU A 55 -24.66 9.58 10.05
N HIS A 56 -24.02 8.61 10.69
CA HIS A 56 -24.36 8.17 12.06
C HIS A 56 -23.49 8.85 13.13
N GLY A 57 -22.63 9.77 12.75
CA GLY A 57 -21.79 10.54 13.68
C GLY A 57 -22.53 11.78 14.23
N PRO A 58 -22.04 12.36 15.34
CA PRO A 58 -22.72 13.47 16.01
C PRO A 58 -22.83 14.75 15.16
N LYS A 59 -22.00 14.91 14.15
CA LYS A 59 -21.99 16.06 13.22
C LYS A 59 -22.49 15.73 11.82
N GLY A 60 -22.86 14.46 11.56
CA GLY A 60 -23.18 14.04 10.20
C GLY A 60 -21.99 14.11 9.24
N VAL A 61 -22.25 14.17 7.95
CA VAL A 61 -21.26 14.57 6.93
C VAL A 61 -21.24 16.11 6.91
N TYR A 62 -20.08 16.68 7.17
CA TYR A 62 -19.95 18.13 7.34
C TYR A 62 -18.99 18.80 6.35
N ASP A 63 -18.23 18.01 5.58
CA ASP A 63 -17.32 18.52 4.56
C ASP A 63 -17.04 17.43 3.51
N TRP A 64 -16.33 17.79 2.41
CA TRP A 64 -16.02 16.89 1.31
C TRP A 64 -14.61 17.12 0.79
N ILE A 65 -13.95 16.01 0.40
CA ILE A 65 -12.73 16.05 -0.39
C ILE A 65 -13.16 16.00 -1.85
N GLU A 66 -12.91 17.07 -2.59
CA GLU A 66 -13.39 17.22 -3.96
C GLU A 66 -12.52 16.48 -4.98
N PRO A 67 -13.09 16.05 -6.12
CA PRO A 67 -12.36 15.43 -7.21
C PRO A 67 -11.32 16.37 -7.82
N GLY A 68 -10.22 15.78 -8.29
CA GLY A 68 -9.20 16.56 -8.98
C GLY A 68 -7.94 15.75 -9.27
N LYS A 69 -7.08 16.28 -10.13
CA LYS A 69 -5.76 15.73 -10.41
C LYS A 69 -4.73 16.36 -9.49
N ASN A 70 -3.80 15.55 -8.98
CA ASN A 70 -2.68 16.01 -8.14
C ASN A 70 -3.14 16.82 -6.91
N VAL A 71 -4.27 16.44 -6.31
CA VAL A 71 -4.83 17.13 -5.14
C VAL A 71 -3.92 16.91 -3.95
N LYS A 72 -3.56 18.01 -3.27
CA LYS A 72 -2.77 17.94 -2.04
C LYS A 72 -3.69 17.65 -0.86
N LEU A 73 -3.38 16.59 -0.13
CA LEU A 73 -4.04 16.23 1.13
C LEU A 73 -3.06 16.42 2.29
N ASP A 74 -3.50 17.12 3.32
CA ASP A 74 -2.85 17.10 4.65
C ASP A 74 -3.20 15.82 5.41
N GLY A 75 -2.72 15.68 6.64
CA GLY A 75 -2.95 14.48 7.44
C GLY A 75 -4.42 14.21 7.75
N PHE A 76 -5.20 15.27 7.97
CA PHE A 76 -6.62 15.14 8.24
C PHE A 76 -7.39 14.65 7.01
N HIS A 77 -7.20 15.29 5.87
CA HIS A 77 -7.86 14.91 4.62
C HIS A 77 -7.38 13.55 4.10
N ALA A 78 -6.07 13.23 4.22
CA ALA A 78 -5.55 11.91 3.87
C ALA A 78 -6.16 10.79 4.72
N LEU A 79 -6.35 11.03 6.02
CA LEU A 79 -7.02 10.07 6.90
C LEU A 79 -8.47 9.86 6.50
N TRP A 80 -9.24 10.94 6.26
CA TRP A 80 -10.63 10.82 5.85
C TRP A 80 -10.76 10.16 4.47
N PHE A 81 -9.88 10.47 3.53
CA PHE A 81 -9.84 9.82 2.22
C PHE A 81 -9.67 8.29 2.34
N ALA A 82 -8.79 7.85 3.24
CA ALA A 82 -8.52 6.43 3.46
C ALA A 82 -9.61 5.69 4.26
N ARG A 83 -10.33 6.38 5.17
CA ARG A 83 -11.24 5.72 6.12
C ARG A 83 -12.71 5.87 5.80
N SER A 84 -13.12 6.89 5.05
CA SER A 84 -14.52 7.16 4.76
C SER A 84 -15.20 5.97 4.08
N ARG A 85 -16.40 5.63 4.52
CA ARG A 85 -17.25 4.56 3.95
C ARG A 85 -18.59 5.07 3.44
N GLU A 86 -18.96 6.30 3.81
CA GLU A 86 -20.21 6.89 3.42
C GLU A 86 -20.29 7.05 1.90
N TYR A 87 -21.44 6.71 1.33
CA TYR A 87 -21.70 6.73 -0.11
C TYR A 87 -20.71 5.94 -0.96
N SER A 88 -20.01 4.94 -0.37
CA SER A 88 -19.02 4.12 -1.07
C SER A 88 -19.01 2.69 -0.58
N THR A 89 -18.50 1.79 -1.42
CA THR A 89 -18.32 0.38 -1.06
C THR A 89 -17.04 0.19 -0.25
N ASP A 90 -16.94 -0.95 0.43
CA ASP A 90 -15.73 -1.36 1.13
C ASP A 90 -14.54 -1.53 0.17
N TYR A 91 -14.80 -1.97 -1.06
CA TYR A 91 -13.78 -2.10 -2.11
C TYR A 91 -13.23 -0.73 -2.56
N GLU A 92 -14.09 0.29 -2.67
CA GLU A 92 -13.63 1.65 -2.97
C GLU A 92 -12.79 2.22 -1.83
N ARG A 93 -13.11 1.93 -0.57
CA ARG A 93 -12.25 2.29 0.58
C ARG A 93 -10.90 1.60 0.48
N MET A 94 -10.86 0.28 0.21
CA MET A 94 -9.60 -0.46 0.03
C MET A 94 -8.76 0.14 -1.10
N LEU A 95 -9.39 0.56 -2.20
CA LEU A 95 -8.70 1.23 -3.30
C LEU A 95 -8.09 2.56 -2.85
N ARG A 96 -8.85 3.39 -2.13
CA ARG A 96 -8.34 4.65 -1.58
C ARG A 96 -7.17 4.44 -0.61
N GLN A 97 -7.21 3.41 0.22
CA GLN A 97 -6.09 3.03 1.09
C GLN A 97 -4.84 2.68 0.30
N LYS A 98 -4.98 1.91 -0.80
CA LYS A 98 -3.87 1.63 -1.71
C LYS A 98 -3.31 2.92 -2.33
N CYS A 99 -4.16 3.85 -2.73
CA CYS A 99 -3.74 5.13 -3.31
C CYS A 99 -2.95 5.97 -2.31
N VAL A 100 -3.40 6.06 -1.06
CA VAL A 100 -2.66 6.75 0.01
C VAL A 100 -1.32 6.09 0.24
N MET A 101 -1.28 4.75 0.35
CA MET A 101 -0.03 4.01 0.53
C MET A 101 0.94 4.23 -0.63
N ASN A 102 0.46 4.15 -1.87
CA ASN A 102 1.29 4.42 -3.04
C ASN A 102 1.83 5.86 -3.04
N ALA A 103 0.99 6.85 -2.73
CA ALA A 103 1.42 8.25 -2.63
C ALA A 103 2.52 8.42 -1.57
N MET A 104 2.36 7.81 -0.40
CA MET A 104 3.38 7.81 0.64
C MET A 104 4.69 7.19 0.16
N LEU A 105 4.65 5.98 -0.39
CA LEU A 105 5.85 5.27 -0.86
C LEU A 105 6.59 5.99 -1.98
N ARG A 106 5.85 6.67 -2.89
CA ARG A 106 6.46 7.36 -4.04
C ARG A 106 6.94 8.77 -3.72
N GLN A 107 6.18 9.51 -2.93
CA GLN A 107 6.42 10.95 -2.74
C GLN A 107 7.29 11.24 -1.53
N LEU A 108 7.15 10.45 -0.46
CA LEU A 108 7.90 10.71 0.76
C LEU A 108 9.36 10.26 0.61
N LYS A 109 10.27 11.12 1.04
CA LYS A 109 11.68 10.79 1.13
C LYS A 109 11.91 9.92 2.37
N PRO A 110 12.49 8.72 2.24
CA PRO A 110 12.68 7.82 3.37
C PRO A 110 13.42 8.48 4.55
N GLU A 111 14.45 9.30 4.27
CA GLU A 111 15.20 10.03 5.30
C GLU A 111 14.31 11.03 6.06
N THR A 112 13.44 11.74 5.34
CA THR A 112 12.51 12.70 5.95
C THR A 112 11.47 11.98 6.79
N VAL A 113 10.93 10.86 6.28
CA VAL A 113 9.97 10.05 7.04
C VAL A 113 10.60 9.56 8.33
N LEU A 114 11.83 9.02 8.26
CA LEU A 114 12.53 8.48 9.41
C LEU A 114 12.80 9.54 10.48
N THR A 115 13.36 10.69 10.09
CA THR A 115 13.64 11.79 11.04
C THR A 115 12.37 12.35 11.66
N LYS A 116 11.28 12.47 10.90
CA LYS A 116 10.00 12.93 11.44
C LYS A 116 9.31 11.88 12.30
N PHE A 117 9.42 10.61 11.94
CA PHE A 117 8.94 9.50 12.73
C PHE A 117 9.64 9.44 14.10
N GLN A 118 10.96 9.60 14.12
CA GLN A 118 11.75 9.66 15.34
C GLN A 118 11.33 10.85 16.21
N ALA A 119 11.20 12.04 15.63
CA ALA A 119 10.77 13.24 16.36
C ALA A 119 9.36 13.09 16.96
N ILE A 120 8.44 12.41 16.29
CA ILE A 120 7.10 12.10 16.81
C ILE A 120 7.19 11.09 17.95
N ALA A 121 8.03 10.05 17.81
CA ALA A 121 8.23 9.05 18.85
C ALA A 121 8.89 9.65 20.12
N ASP A 122 9.89 10.53 19.95
CA ASP A 122 10.63 11.20 21.03
C ASP A 122 9.78 12.22 21.78
N ALA A 123 8.72 12.76 21.16
CA ALA A 123 7.77 13.64 21.82
C ALA A 123 6.94 12.96 22.94
N GLY A 124 7.18 11.66 23.19
CA GLY A 124 6.59 10.91 24.30
C GLY A 124 5.11 10.56 24.12
N GLU A 125 4.52 10.90 23.00
CA GLU A 125 3.18 10.44 22.66
C GLU A 125 3.26 8.97 22.22
N GLN A 126 2.49 8.07 22.81
CA GLN A 126 2.43 6.63 22.45
C GLN A 126 1.72 6.39 21.11
N ILE A 127 1.96 7.26 20.13
CA ILE A 127 1.32 7.26 18.80
C ILE A 127 2.02 6.32 17.83
N VAL A 128 3.24 5.93 18.16
CA VAL A 128 4.06 5.05 17.31
C VAL A 128 4.77 4.01 18.19
N ALA A 129 4.74 2.76 17.74
CA ALA A 129 5.49 1.67 18.36
C ALA A 129 6.09 0.77 17.27
N THR A 130 7.28 0.23 17.54
CA THR A 130 7.96 -0.69 16.63
C THR A 130 8.89 -1.62 17.41
N ASN A 131 9.21 -2.78 16.82
CA ASN A 131 10.28 -3.65 17.29
C ASN A 131 11.55 -3.53 16.44
N LEU A 132 11.62 -2.58 15.50
CA LEU A 132 12.81 -2.34 14.69
C LEU A 132 13.95 -1.83 15.57
N PRO A 133 15.09 -2.55 15.67
CA PRO A 133 16.23 -2.09 16.44
C PRO A 133 16.85 -0.82 15.83
N ALA A 134 17.33 0.09 16.67
CA ALA A 134 17.97 1.31 16.18
C ALA A 134 19.14 1.05 15.22
N GLY A 135 19.90 -0.03 15.42
CA GLY A 135 21.01 -0.44 14.55
C GLY A 135 20.56 -0.87 13.13
N GLU A 136 19.31 -1.27 12.95
CA GLU A 136 18.78 -1.72 11.65
C GLU A 136 18.17 -0.57 10.82
N ILE A 137 18.05 0.61 11.39
CA ILE A 137 17.41 1.76 10.72
C ILE A 137 18.14 2.13 9.43
N GLY A 138 19.48 2.12 9.43
CA GLY A 138 20.29 2.39 8.23
C GLY A 138 20.02 1.40 7.11
N THR A 139 20.01 0.11 7.43
CA THR A 139 19.69 -0.98 6.49
C THR A 139 18.27 -0.82 5.92
N MET A 140 17.29 -0.50 6.76
CA MET A 140 15.92 -0.26 6.31
C MET A 140 15.81 0.97 5.39
N LEU A 141 16.57 2.02 5.68
CA LEU A 141 16.64 3.21 4.83
C LEU A 141 17.19 2.87 3.44
N ASP A 142 18.31 2.14 3.37
CA ASP A 142 18.90 1.71 2.10
C ASP A 142 17.94 0.84 1.28
N LEU A 143 17.27 -0.10 1.94
CA LEU A 143 16.26 -0.94 1.29
C LEU A 143 15.08 -0.10 0.76
N ALA A 144 14.61 0.86 1.54
CA ALA A 144 13.53 1.77 1.12
C ALA A 144 13.93 2.63 -0.08
N MET A 145 15.17 3.13 -0.10
CA MET A 145 15.71 3.89 -1.24
C MET A 145 15.78 3.04 -2.50
N LYS A 146 16.32 1.82 -2.41
CA LYS A 146 16.38 0.87 -3.53
C LYS A 146 14.99 0.46 -4.02
N GLY A 147 14.07 0.17 -3.09
CA GLY A 147 12.71 -0.25 -3.41
C GLY A 147 11.86 0.87 -4.05
N LYS A 148 12.14 2.13 -3.74
CA LYS A 148 11.37 3.28 -4.25
C LYS A 148 11.38 3.39 -5.78
N SER A 149 12.46 3.01 -6.44
CA SER A 149 12.62 3.05 -7.90
C SER A 149 11.99 1.84 -8.59
N GLN A 150 11.66 0.78 -7.85
CA GLN A 150 11.11 -0.44 -8.42
C GLN A 150 9.60 -0.32 -8.71
N PRO A 151 9.08 -1.03 -9.73
CA PRO A 151 7.64 -1.15 -9.94
C PRO A 151 6.96 -1.75 -8.70
N MET A 152 5.88 -1.12 -8.23
CA MET A 152 5.11 -1.65 -7.11
C MET A 152 3.82 -2.28 -7.60
N GLY A 153 3.63 -3.57 -7.27
CA GLY A 153 2.40 -4.29 -7.48
C GLY A 153 1.59 -4.45 -6.20
N SER A 154 0.30 -4.71 -6.32
CA SER A 154 -0.56 -5.08 -5.20
C SER A 154 -1.46 -6.25 -5.57
N VAL A 155 -1.72 -7.12 -4.61
CA VAL A 155 -2.70 -8.20 -4.74
C VAL A 155 -3.85 -7.93 -3.76
N SER A 156 -5.09 -8.05 -4.25
CA SER A 156 -6.28 -7.97 -3.40
C SER A 156 -6.89 -9.36 -3.29
N PHE A 157 -6.93 -9.88 -2.08
CA PHE A 157 -7.61 -11.15 -1.77
C PHE A 157 -9.11 -10.92 -1.60
N THR A 158 -9.77 -10.59 -2.69
CA THR A 158 -11.21 -10.29 -2.77
C THR A 158 -11.88 -11.16 -3.84
N PRO A 159 -13.21 -11.30 -3.85
CA PRO A 159 -13.90 -12.00 -4.93
C PRO A 159 -13.59 -11.40 -6.32
N PRO A 160 -13.46 -12.22 -7.35
CA PRO A 160 -13.62 -13.68 -7.39
C PRO A 160 -12.36 -14.47 -6.99
N LEU A 161 -11.23 -13.79 -6.68
CA LEU A 161 -9.96 -14.47 -6.40
C LEU A 161 -10.02 -15.31 -5.13
N ILE A 162 -10.55 -14.73 -4.06
CA ILE A 162 -10.78 -15.40 -2.76
C ILE A 162 -12.19 -15.06 -2.28
N VAL A 163 -12.88 -16.04 -1.74
CA VAL A 163 -14.21 -15.88 -1.11
C VAL A 163 -14.00 -15.62 0.39
N PRO A 164 -14.33 -14.42 0.92
CA PRO A 164 -14.01 -14.05 2.31
C PRO A 164 -14.64 -14.94 3.37
N MET A 165 -15.83 -15.51 3.09
CA MET A 165 -16.53 -16.39 4.03
C MET A 165 -15.93 -17.80 4.13
N ASN A 166 -15.15 -18.21 3.14
CA ASN A 166 -14.43 -19.49 3.12
C ASN A 166 -13.12 -19.30 2.36
N PRO A 167 -12.11 -18.66 2.98
CA PRO A 167 -10.86 -18.33 2.31
C PRO A 167 -10.00 -19.57 2.10
N ASP A 168 -9.53 -19.76 0.87
CA ASP A 168 -8.53 -20.77 0.54
C ASP A 168 -7.12 -20.24 0.90
N PHE A 169 -6.68 -20.54 2.11
CA PHE A 169 -5.37 -20.12 2.62
C PHE A 169 -4.19 -20.72 1.83
N ALA A 170 -4.35 -21.95 1.31
CA ALA A 170 -3.31 -22.57 0.49
C ALA A 170 -3.12 -21.79 -0.83
N LYS A 171 -4.22 -21.39 -1.46
CA LYS A 171 -4.20 -20.53 -2.64
C LYS A 171 -3.61 -19.17 -2.36
N ILE A 172 -3.94 -18.56 -1.22
CA ILE A 172 -3.35 -17.26 -0.80
C ILE A 172 -1.83 -17.40 -0.70
N ARG A 173 -1.32 -18.36 0.05
CA ARG A 173 0.13 -18.60 0.22
C ARG A 173 0.84 -18.85 -1.11
N ARG A 174 0.24 -19.63 -2.00
CA ARG A 174 0.80 -19.87 -3.34
C ARG A 174 0.91 -18.57 -4.14
N ILE A 175 -0.16 -17.75 -4.18
CA ILE A 175 -0.16 -16.47 -4.89
C ILE A 175 0.92 -15.54 -4.33
N VAL A 176 1.06 -15.49 -3.01
CA VAL A 176 2.10 -14.67 -2.35
C VAL A 176 3.49 -15.12 -2.78
N ALA A 177 3.78 -16.41 -2.70
CA ALA A 177 5.08 -16.97 -3.10
C ALA A 177 5.40 -16.71 -4.57
N GLU A 178 4.43 -16.92 -5.48
CA GLU A 178 4.58 -16.64 -6.92
C GLU A 178 4.89 -15.15 -7.18
N LYS A 179 4.23 -14.23 -6.46
CA LYS A 179 4.46 -12.80 -6.63
C LYS A 179 5.82 -12.34 -6.10
N ILE A 180 6.26 -12.90 -4.99
CA ILE A 180 7.61 -12.62 -4.47
C ILE A 180 8.67 -13.13 -5.45
N ALA A 181 8.58 -14.38 -5.91
CA ALA A 181 9.52 -14.96 -6.86
C ALA A 181 9.56 -14.14 -8.18
N ALA A 182 8.42 -13.70 -8.70
CA ALA A 182 8.36 -12.86 -9.90
C ALA A 182 9.03 -11.49 -9.67
N SER A 183 8.89 -10.90 -8.49
CA SER A 183 9.53 -9.62 -8.16
C SER A 183 11.05 -9.76 -8.05
N GLU A 184 11.54 -10.84 -7.48
CA GLU A 184 12.98 -11.14 -7.38
C GLU A 184 13.62 -11.35 -8.74
N GLN A 185 12.93 -12.06 -9.65
CA GLN A 185 13.40 -12.26 -11.03
C GLN A 185 13.48 -10.94 -11.82
N SER A 186 12.54 -10.03 -11.61
CA SER A 186 12.55 -8.73 -12.28
C SER A 186 13.61 -7.77 -11.71
N ALA A 187 14.05 -7.98 -10.49
CA ALA A 187 15.10 -7.20 -9.84
C ALA A 187 16.52 -7.72 -10.13
N ALA A 188 16.68 -8.94 -10.65
CA ALA A 188 17.98 -9.48 -11.03
C ALA A 188 18.53 -8.71 -12.25
N PRO A 189 19.82 -8.27 -12.22
CA PRO A 189 20.44 -7.62 -13.38
C PRO A 189 20.41 -8.60 -14.56
N SER A 190 19.86 -8.17 -15.69
CA SER A 190 19.81 -8.94 -16.93
C SER A 190 21.25 -9.30 -17.35
N ALA A 191 21.68 -10.52 -17.06
CA ALA A 191 22.92 -11.04 -17.65
C ALA A 191 22.71 -11.10 -19.15
N SER A 192 23.53 -10.34 -19.86
CA SER A 192 23.57 -10.17 -21.30
C SER A 192 23.52 -11.54 -22.01
N ALA A 193 22.35 -11.88 -22.58
CA ALA A 193 22.27 -12.95 -23.57
C ALA A 193 22.30 -12.29 -24.96
N SER A 194 23.42 -12.45 -25.67
CA SER A 194 23.55 -12.12 -27.08
C SER A 194 22.49 -12.86 -27.91
N PRO A 195 21.81 -12.19 -28.84
CA PRO A 195 20.91 -12.87 -29.74
C PRO A 195 21.67 -13.39 -30.97
N SER A 196 21.71 -14.70 -31.13
CA SER A 196 21.96 -15.30 -32.41
C SER A 196 20.85 -16.31 -32.73
N GLY A 197 20.08 -16.09 -33.78
CA GLY A 197 19.07 -17.04 -34.22
C GLY A 197 17.90 -16.39 -34.97
N SER A 198 18.07 -16.24 -36.28
CA SER A 198 17.03 -15.90 -37.25
C SER A 198 15.90 -16.93 -37.25
N ALA A 199 14.64 -16.53 -37.17
CA ALA A 199 13.49 -17.33 -37.64
C ALA A 199 12.27 -16.46 -37.94
N THR A 200 11.67 -16.76 -39.04
CA THR A 200 10.58 -16.24 -39.86
C THR A 200 9.25 -15.94 -39.14
N PRO A 201 8.42 -14.99 -39.62
CA PRO A 201 7.20 -14.56 -38.93
C PRO A 201 6.01 -15.52 -39.17
N GLY A 202 5.56 -16.14 -38.13
CA GLY A 202 4.28 -16.82 -38.06
C GLY A 202 3.23 -15.93 -37.37
N SER A 203 2.19 -15.61 -38.11
CA SER A 203 1.01 -14.87 -37.64
C SER A 203 0.31 -15.61 -36.51
N SER A 204 0.31 -15.06 -35.32
CA SER A 204 -0.49 -15.54 -34.19
C SER A 204 -1.34 -14.40 -33.69
N THR A 205 -2.64 -14.50 -33.92
CA THR A 205 -3.71 -13.67 -33.32
C THR A 205 -3.60 -13.68 -31.80
N THR A 206 -3.06 -12.62 -31.26
CA THR A 206 -2.95 -12.42 -29.81
C THR A 206 -4.30 -12.00 -29.27
N THR A 207 -5.08 -12.96 -28.79
CA THR A 207 -6.24 -12.69 -27.94
C THR A 207 -5.74 -12.04 -26.64
N LYS A 208 -5.97 -10.75 -26.51
CA LYS A 208 -5.68 -9.96 -25.30
C LYS A 208 -6.36 -10.64 -24.12
N PRO A 209 -5.67 -11.08 -23.07
CA PRO A 209 -6.33 -11.67 -21.90
C PRO A 209 -7.20 -10.60 -21.24
N LYS A 210 -8.48 -10.93 -21.10
CA LYS A 210 -9.48 -10.12 -20.39
C LYS A 210 -8.96 -9.93 -18.95
N SER A 211 -8.49 -8.73 -18.64
CA SER A 211 -7.99 -8.36 -17.31
C SER A 211 -9.08 -8.63 -16.28
N THR A 212 -8.93 -9.68 -15.51
CA THR A 212 -9.71 -9.91 -14.31
C THR A 212 -9.24 -8.87 -13.28
N LYS A 213 -10.09 -7.90 -13.01
CA LYS A 213 -9.84 -6.67 -12.23
C LYS A 213 -9.26 -6.85 -10.81
N ASN A 214 -8.91 -8.07 -10.39
CA ASN A 214 -8.54 -8.40 -9.01
C ASN A 214 -7.23 -9.20 -8.84
N GLN A 215 -6.42 -9.44 -9.88
CA GLN A 215 -5.28 -10.35 -9.73
C GLN A 215 -3.95 -9.66 -9.37
N THR A 216 -3.63 -8.55 -9.98
CA THR A 216 -2.45 -7.73 -9.62
C THR A 216 -2.63 -6.36 -10.25
N ASP A 217 -2.71 -5.34 -9.42
CA ASP A 217 -2.79 -3.96 -9.90
C ASP A 217 -1.40 -3.33 -9.80
N ASN A 218 -0.97 -2.67 -10.86
CA ASN A 218 0.13 -1.73 -10.77
C ASN A 218 -0.36 -0.52 -9.98
N LEU A 219 0.21 -0.28 -8.80
CA LEU A 219 -0.20 0.80 -7.91
C LEU A 219 -0.09 2.19 -8.56
N ASP A 220 0.81 2.37 -9.53
CA ASP A 220 0.96 3.64 -10.23
C ASP A 220 -0.20 3.95 -11.19
N SER A 221 -0.93 2.91 -11.64
CA SER A 221 -2.07 3.06 -12.56
C SER A 221 -3.42 3.05 -11.85
N VAL A 222 -3.52 2.36 -10.73
CA VAL A 222 -4.78 2.10 -10.00
C VAL A 222 -5.43 3.38 -9.46
N CYS A 223 -4.61 4.40 -9.18
CA CYS A 223 -5.05 5.66 -8.59
C CYS A 223 -5.21 6.79 -9.62
N LYS A 224 -5.02 6.50 -10.90
CA LYS A 224 -5.23 7.50 -11.94
C LYS A 224 -6.71 7.67 -12.20
N VAL A 225 -7.17 8.90 -12.23
CA VAL A 225 -8.52 9.23 -12.69
C VAL A 225 -8.61 8.87 -14.17
N SER A 226 -9.52 7.94 -14.50
CA SER A 226 -9.89 7.72 -15.90
C SER A 226 -10.48 9.01 -16.44
N SER A 227 -9.81 9.60 -17.40
CA SER A 227 -10.29 10.75 -18.16
C SER A 227 -11.46 10.36 -19.04
#